data_32ce054e568b731183e9ad71a9eef0e4
#
_entry.id   32ce054e568b731183e9ad71a9eef0e4
#
_cell.length_a   1.000
_cell.length_b   1.000
_cell.length_c   1.000
_cell.angle_alpha   90.00
_cell.angle_beta   90.00
_cell.angle_gamma   90.00
#
_symmetry.space_group_name_H-M   'P 1'
#
loop_
_entity.id
_entity.type
_entity.pdbx_description
1 polymer ?
#
loop_
_entity_poly.entity_id
_entity_poly.type
_entity_poly.pdbx_seq_one_letter_code
_entity_poly.pdbx_strand_id
1 'polypeptide(L)'
;MKIKFIISTLVLFFSFVSTNVSSKILPPGTGTQADVPSNLLILLDKSGSMGWRMRNAQGLNYMYASATDSSGNIYVAQYSTYGVKKYNYSDMSNDTSWGSNGTVGRSGSCRTYYPYGIKVHNGIIYVSSYYDRRIRKIRVSDGACLGSIVPGQTYAYPRSIDIHNGHLYASTNRGLFTLNISNGASKICPGTNRNEWRYSYTITGSGSYLYSHYSYRMYRGTLTSSGSNLCPTSVKNFYDSSMSYGYGMTAHPTNPNELYFMSRGRNAIYKITVN
;
A
#
# COMPACT_ATOMS: atom_id res chain seq x y z
N MET A 1 -72.67 20.46 48.45
CA MET A 1 -71.87 19.34 47.90
C MET A 1 -70.88 19.95 46.98
N LYS A 2 -69.62 20.09 47.46
CA LYS A 2 -68.52 20.70 46.70
C LYS A 2 -67.58 19.58 46.20
N ILE A 3 -67.56 19.38 44.88
CA ILE A 3 -66.67 18.42 44.21
C ILE A 3 -65.33 19.12 43.97
N LYS A 4 -64.25 18.59 44.60
CA LYS A 4 -62.89 19.01 44.35
C LYS A 4 -62.33 18.19 43.18
N PHE A 5 -61.98 18.83 42.10
CA PHE A 5 -61.21 18.25 41.03
C PHE A 5 -59.71 18.25 41.41
N ILE A 6 -59.11 17.06 41.50
CA ILE A 6 -57.65 16.90 41.66
C ILE A 6 -57.11 16.73 40.24
N ILE A 7 -56.38 17.72 39.77
CA ILE A 7 -55.61 17.64 38.53
C ILE A 7 -54.26 17.01 38.89
N SER A 8 -54.07 15.77 38.50
CA SER A 8 -52.80 15.11 38.60
C SER A 8 -51.92 15.47 37.41
N THR A 9 -50.92 16.31 37.63
CA THR A 9 -49.95 16.71 36.62
C THR A 9 -48.90 15.59 36.47
N LEU A 10 -49.01 14.81 35.40
CA LEU A 10 -48.04 13.82 35.05
C LEU A 10 -46.81 14.52 34.42
N VAL A 11 -45.75 14.65 35.19
CA VAL A 11 -44.47 15.17 34.66
C VAL A 11 -43.71 14.01 33.99
N LEU A 12 -43.72 13.99 32.68
CA LEU A 12 -42.86 13.10 31.87
C LEU A 12 -41.43 13.63 31.92
N PHE A 13 -40.58 12.98 32.65
CA PHE A 13 -39.13 13.17 32.54
C PHE A 13 -38.65 12.48 31.24
N PHE A 14 -38.39 13.23 30.23
CA PHE A 14 -37.58 12.77 29.10
C PHE A 14 -36.11 12.82 29.51
N SER A 15 -35.57 11.67 29.87
CA SER A 15 -34.12 11.50 30.00
C SER A 15 -33.52 11.50 28.58
N PHE A 16 -32.97 12.61 28.18
CA PHE A 16 -32.07 12.63 27.01
C PHE A 16 -30.81 11.85 27.38
N VAL A 17 -30.76 10.59 26.99
CA VAL A 17 -29.50 9.86 26.93
C VAL A 17 -28.74 10.45 25.74
N SER A 18 -27.86 11.40 26.00
CA SER A 18 -26.86 11.82 25.04
C SER A 18 -25.89 10.67 24.85
N THR A 19 -26.16 9.82 23.88
CA THR A 19 -25.15 8.92 23.36
C THR A 19 -24.09 9.80 22.69
N ASN A 20 -22.97 10.01 23.36
CA ASN A 20 -21.78 10.49 22.71
C ASN A 20 -21.36 9.43 21.69
N VAL A 21 -21.91 9.51 20.48
CA VAL A 21 -21.37 8.81 19.34
C VAL A 21 -20.07 9.50 19.01
N SER A 22 -19.00 9.07 19.69
CA SER A 22 -17.66 9.34 19.20
C SER A 22 -17.53 8.60 17.88
N SER A 23 -17.91 9.24 16.78
CA SER A 23 -17.54 8.77 15.47
C SER A 23 -16.02 8.92 15.37
N LYS A 24 -15.29 7.89 15.79
CA LYS A 24 -13.93 7.71 15.31
C LYS A 24 -14.04 7.67 13.79
N ILE A 25 -13.69 8.75 13.14
CA ILE A 25 -13.44 8.73 11.70
C ILE A 25 -12.24 7.82 11.54
N LEU A 26 -12.52 6.56 11.23
CA LEU A 26 -11.48 5.60 10.86
C LEU A 26 -10.80 6.16 9.60
N PRO A 27 -9.47 6.10 9.51
CA PRO A 27 -8.78 6.49 8.28
C PRO A 27 -9.39 5.76 7.09
N PRO A 28 -9.47 6.39 5.91
CA PRO A 28 -9.94 5.73 4.71
C PRO A 28 -9.18 4.42 4.51
N GLY A 29 -9.90 3.30 4.47
CA GLY A 29 -9.30 1.97 4.32
C GLY A 29 -9.40 1.04 5.55
N THR A 30 -9.97 1.47 6.69
CA THR A 30 -10.19 0.61 7.88
C THR A 30 -11.55 -0.11 7.90
N GLY A 31 -12.08 -0.45 6.75
CA GLY A 31 -13.27 -1.32 6.65
C GLY A 31 -12.95 -2.76 7.03
N THR A 32 -13.93 -3.47 7.59
CA THR A 32 -13.80 -4.85 8.11
C THR A 32 -13.52 -5.91 7.04
N GLN A 33 -13.27 -5.55 5.80
CA GLN A 33 -13.10 -6.48 4.67
C GLN A 33 -12.26 -5.95 3.50
N ALA A 34 -11.30 -5.09 3.73
CA ALA A 34 -10.43 -4.68 2.65
C ALA A 34 -8.97 -4.83 3.04
N ASP A 35 -8.22 -5.50 2.20
CA ASP A 35 -6.80 -5.24 2.08
C ASP A 35 -6.66 -3.72 1.94
N VAL A 36 -6.19 -3.05 2.98
CA VAL A 36 -5.92 -1.62 2.93
C VAL A 36 -4.94 -1.40 1.79
N PRO A 37 -5.29 -0.58 0.77
CA PRO A 37 -4.35 -0.31 -0.31
C PRO A 37 -3.05 0.18 0.29
N SER A 38 -1.98 -0.49 -0.01
CA SER A 38 -0.69 -0.36 0.68
C SER A 38 0.10 0.91 0.32
N ASN A 39 -0.54 1.91 -0.26
CA ASN A 39 0.06 3.20 -0.50
C ASN A 39 -0.68 4.24 0.33
N LEU A 40 -0.17 4.51 1.52
CA LEU A 40 -0.64 5.62 2.33
C LEU A 40 -0.21 6.92 1.66
N LEU A 41 -1.16 7.60 1.03
CA LEU A 41 -1.00 8.97 0.59
C LEU A 41 -1.19 9.88 1.81
N ILE A 42 -0.12 10.39 2.37
CA ILE A 42 -0.20 11.41 3.41
C ILE A 42 -0.31 12.76 2.71
N LEU A 43 -1.52 13.30 2.62
CA LEU A 43 -1.77 14.67 2.24
C LEU A 43 -1.42 15.57 3.44
N LEU A 44 -0.30 16.27 3.33
CA LEU A 44 0.08 17.28 4.31
C LEU A 44 -0.57 18.61 3.93
N ASP A 45 -1.71 18.91 4.54
CA ASP A 45 -2.26 20.28 4.51
C ASP A 45 -1.43 21.18 5.42
N LYS A 46 -0.81 22.22 4.83
CA LYS A 46 -0.07 23.25 5.55
C LYS A 46 -0.93 24.43 5.99
N SER A 47 -2.25 24.38 5.81
CA SER A 47 -3.13 25.47 6.25
C SER A 47 -3.14 25.53 7.78
N GLY A 48 -2.88 26.70 8.35
CA GLY A 48 -2.84 26.92 9.81
C GLY A 48 -4.19 26.78 10.51
N SER A 49 -5.26 26.42 9.78
CA SER A 49 -6.62 26.24 10.30
C SER A 49 -6.88 24.86 10.92
N MET A 50 -6.00 23.89 10.64
CA MET A 50 -6.11 22.55 11.18
C MET A 50 -5.19 22.44 12.40
N GLY A 51 -5.73 22.46 13.59
CA GLY A 51 -4.99 22.24 14.84
C GLY A 51 -4.38 20.83 14.98
N TRP A 52 -3.97 20.25 13.88
CA TRP A 52 -3.41 18.92 13.76
C TRP A 52 -1.92 18.95 14.07
N ARG A 53 -1.51 18.20 15.05
CA ARG A 53 -0.09 17.97 15.29
C ARG A 53 0.43 16.99 14.22
N MET A 54 1.26 17.48 13.29
CA MET A 54 2.02 16.57 12.44
C MET A 54 3.01 15.79 13.30
N ARG A 55 2.87 14.48 13.32
CA ARG A 55 3.86 13.60 13.91
C ARG A 55 4.73 13.04 12.79
N ASN A 56 6.04 13.13 12.96
CA ASN A 56 6.99 12.60 12.00
C ASN A 56 7.77 11.42 12.59
N ALA A 57 7.93 10.38 11.82
CA ALA A 57 8.83 9.29 12.17
C ALA A 57 10.30 9.76 12.06
N GLN A 58 11.08 9.53 13.09
CA GLN A 58 12.50 9.86 13.14
C GLN A 58 13.39 8.70 12.66
N GLY A 59 14.60 9.03 12.23
CA GLY A 59 15.62 8.04 11.87
C GLY A 59 15.35 7.30 10.56
N LEU A 60 14.63 7.92 9.62
CA LEU A 60 14.38 7.40 8.29
C LEU A 60 15.42 7.95 7.29
N ASN A 61 16.10 7.06 6.59
CA ASN A 61 17.07 7.40 5.55
C ASN A 61 16.64 6.82 4.21
N TYR A 62 16.45 7.68 3.20
CA TYR A 62 16.09 7.30 1.82
C TYR A 62 14.99 6.24 1.75
N MET A 63 13.77 6.66 2.02
CA MET A 63 12.57 5.81 1.88
C MET A 63 12.13 5.73 0.42
N TYR A 64 11.84 4.52 -0.05
CA TYR A 64 11.25 4.33 -1.38
C TYR A 64 9.80 3.89 -1.33
N ALA A 65 9.40 3.17 -0.30
CA ALA A 65 8.04 2.66 -0.19
C ALA A 65 7.64 2.45 1.27
N SER A 66 6.36 2.57 1.53
CA SER A 66 5.71 2.24 2.79
C SER A 66 4.46 1.41 2.55
N ALA A 67 4.05 0.68 3.57
CA ALA A 67 2.79 -0.07 3.59
C ALA A 67 2.20 -0.02 5.00
N THR A 68 0.90 -0.24 5.10
CA THR A 68 0.20 -0.32 6.39
C THR A 68 -0.44 -1.69 6.57
N ASP A 69 -0.59 -2.13 7.81
CA ASP A 69 -1.43 -3.27 8.17
C ASP A 69 -2.86 -2.83 8.52
N SER A 70 -3.73 -3.79 8.80
CA SER A 70 -5.14 -3.54 9.19
C SER A 70 -5.29 -2.80 10.52
N SER A 71 -4.26 -2.79 11.37
CA SER A 71 -4.22 -2.05 12.62
C SER A 71 -3.69 -0.61 12.44
N GLY A 72 -3.31 -0.25 11.22
CA GLY A 72 -2.77 1.06 10.87
C GLY A 72 -1.27 1.21 11.12
N ASN A 73 -0.56 0.19 11.62
CA ASN A 73 0.89 0.28 11.76
C ASN A 73 1.57 0.47 10.41
N ILE A 74 2.64 1.23 10.40
CA ILE A 74 3.33 1.64 9.16
C ILE A 74 4.65 0.88 9.05
N TYR A 75 4.89 0.26 7.92
CA TYR A 75 6.13 -0.42 7.58
C TYR A 75 6.86 0.36 6.50
N VAL A 76 8.10 0.71 6.74
CA VAL A 76 8.89 1.56 5.85
C VAL A 76 10.11 0.79 5.34
N ALA A 77 10.21 0.67 4.02
CA ALA A 77 11.37 0.09 3.36
C ALA A 77 12.48 1.14 3.24
N GLN A 78 13.62 0.87 3.89
CA GLN A 78 14.77 1.78 3.95
C GLN A 78 15.85 1.38 2.94
N TYR A 79 16.14 2.25 1.99
CA TYR A 79 17.10 1.98 0.92
C TYR A 79 18.56 1.95 1.39
N SER A 80 19.02 2.98 2.11
CA SER A 80 20.44 3.13 2.44
C SER A 80 20.88 2.31 3.65
N THR A 81 20.01 2.09 4.62
CA THR A 81 20.31 1.31 5.81
C THR A 81 19.86 -0.13 5.71
N TYR A 82 19.24 -0.47 4.60
CA TYR A 82 18.57 -1.74 4.34
C TYR A 82 17.56 -2.13 5.44
N GLY A 83 16.58 -2.94 5.08
CA GLY A 83 15.61 -3.42 6.03
C GLY A 83 14.27 -2.67 6.01
N VAL A 84 13.39 -3.15 6.85
CA VAL A 84 12.06 -2.61 7.09
C VAL A 84 11.98 -2.16 8.53
N LYS A 85 11.46 -0.95 8.77
CA LYS A 85 11.11 -0.46 10.11
C LYS A 85 9.61 -0.47 10.30
N LYS A 86 9.17 -0.78 11.51
CA LYS A 86 7.77 -0.66 11.94
C LYS A 86 7.57 0.58 12.80
N TYR A 87 6.50 1.30 12.53
CA TYR A 87 6.05 2.44 13.31
C TYR A 87 4.63 2.25 13.78
N ASN A 88 4.36 2.62 15.03
CA ASN A 88 3.03 2.60 15.61
C ASN A 88 2.17 3.70 15.00
N TYR A 89 0.94 3.39 14.66
CA TYR A 89 -0.01 4.37 14.11
C TYR A 89 -0.31 5.52 15.09
N SER A 90 -0.43 5.21 16.38
CA SER A 90 -0.93 6.16 17.38
C SER A 90 -0.03 7.37 17.59
N ASP A 91 1.28 7.19 17.49
CA ASP A 91 2.27 8.21 17.85
C ASP A 91 3.43 8.35 16.87
N MET A 92 3.49 7.51 15.84
CA MET A 92 4.59 7.43 14.88
C MET A 92 5.93 7.04 15.53
N SER A 93 5.91 6.43 16.71
CA SER A 93 7.10 5.90 17.34
C SER A 93 7.57 4.62 16.65
N ASN A 94 8.88 4.38 16.63
CA ASN A 94 9.43 3.10 16.19
C ASN A 94 9.01 2.00 17.17
N ASP A 95 8.38 0.92 16.70
CA ASP A 95 8.04 -0.24 17.51
C ASP A 95 9.27 -1.11 17.76
N THR A 96 10.00 -0.80 18.81
CA THR A 96 11.27 -1.48 19.16
C THR A 96 11.08 -2.94 19.58
N SER A 97 9.86 -3.38 19.87
CA SER A 97 9.54 -4.78 20.18
C SER A 97 9.48 -5.67 18.95
N TRP A 98 9.29 -5.06 17.77
CA TRP A 98 9.17 -5.76 16.49
C TRP A 98 10.54 -6.05 15.86
N GLY A 99 10.78 -7.30 15.48
CA GLY A 99 12.03 -7.74 14.88
C GLY A 99 13.25 -7.56 15.80
N SER A 100 14.31 -6.98 15.28
CA SER A 100 15.47 -6.61 16.06
C SER A 100 15.48 -5.09 16.27
N ASN A 101 15.04 -4.67 17.45
CA ASN A 101 14.96 -3.25 17.81
C ASN A 101 14.19 -2.39 16.78
N GLY A 102 13.00 -2.85 16.42
CA GLY A 102 12.08 -2.19 15.47
C GLY A 102 12.49 -2.29 14.01
N THR A 103 13.41 -3.18 13.67
CA THR A 103 13.92 -3.32 12.30
C THR A 103 14.09 -4.79 11.93
N VAL A 104 13.77 -5.14 10.69
CA VAL A 104 14.02 -6.46 10.09
C VAL A 104 14.73 -6.28 8.75
N GLY A 105 15.62 -7.21 8.39
CA GLY A 105 16.19 -7.26 7.05
C GLY A 105 17.48 -6.47 6.85
N ARG A 106 18.15 -6.01 7.90
CA ARG A 106 19.51 -5.44 7.79
C ARG A 106 20.56 -6.49 7.47
N SER A 107 20.39 -7.69 8.00
CA SER A 107 21.33 -8.81 7.84
C SER A 107 20.60 -10.15 7.88
N GLY A 108 21.32 -11.24 7.72
CA GLY A 108 20.80 -12.61 7.83
C GLY A 108 19.90 -13.03 6.66
N SER A 109 19.09 -14.05 6.90
CA SER A 109 18.24 -14.69 5.88
C SER A 109 17.14 -13.79 5.31
N CYS A 110 16.73 -12.77 6.08
CA CYS A 110 15.74 -11.78 5.66
C CYS A 110 16.33 -10.48 5.12
N ARG A 111 17.64 -10.43 4.86
CA ARG A 111 18.26 -9.21 4.35
C ARG A 111 17.50 -8.67 3.14
N THR A 112 17.14 -7.38 3.20
CA THR A 112 16.55 -6.64 2.10
C THR A 112 17.58 -5.66 1.55
N TYR A 113 18.11 -5.96 0.37
CA TYR A 113 19.18 -5.18 -0.22
C TYR A 113 18.62 -4.26 -1.31
N TYR A 114 18.63 -2.94 -1.07
CA TYR A 114 17.95 -1.92 -1.87
C TYR A 114 16.46 -2.23 -2.06
N PRO A 115 15.64 -2.13 -1.00
CA PRO A 115 14.20 -2.36 -1.11
C PRO A 115 13.52 -1.20 -1.81
N TYR A 116 12.82 -1.47 -2.91
CA TYR A 116 12.09 -0.46 -3.68
C TYR A 116 10.58 -0.54 -3.50
N GLY A 117 10.05 -1.68 -3.16
CA GLY A 117 8.61 -1.91 -3.00
C GLY A 117 8.29 -2.70 -1.75
N ILE A 118 7.18 -2.39 -1.12
CA ILE A 118 6.68 -3.06 0.08
C ILE A 118 5.16 -3.15 0.02
N LYS A 119 4.60 -4.29 0.43
CA LYS A 119 3.16 -4.52 0.57
C LYS A 119 2.88 -5.40 1.78
N VAL A 120 1.76 -5.14 2.45
CA VAL A 120 1.24 -6.00 3.52
C VAL A 120 0.01 -6.73 3.01
N HIS A 121 -0.05 -8.04 3.23
CA HIS A 121 -1.21 -8.85 2.89
C HIS A 121 -1.28 -10.07 3.81
N ASN A 122 -2.46 -10.31 4.40
CA ASN A 122 -2.74 -11.47 5.25
C ASN A 122 -1.64 -11.74 6.32
N GLY A 123 -1.26 -10.70 7.06
CA GLY A 123 -0.27 -10.82 8.13
C GLY A 123 1.17 -11.02 7.64
N ILE A 124 1.42 -10.87 6.36
CA ILE A 124 2.75 -10.97 5.74
C ILE A 124 3.13 -9.66 5.07
N ILE A 125 4.34 -9.21 5.33
CA ILE A 125 4.99 -8.10 4.61
C ILE A 125 5.80 -8.70 3.48
N TYR A 126 5.52 -8.26 2.26
CA TYR A 126 6.30 -8.57 1.07
C TYR A 126 7.20 -7.38 0.74
N VAL A 127 8.51 -7.62 0.59
CA VAL A 127 9.48 -6.57 0.31
C VAL A 127 10.34 -6.96 -0.88
N SER A 128 10.40 -6.12 -1.90
CA SER A 128 11.34 -6.32 -3.00
C SER A 128 12.76 -6.05 -2.52
N SER A 129 13.64 -7.04 -2.64
CA SER A 129 15.08 -6.93 -2.39
C SER A 129 15.79 -6.96 -3.73
N TYR A 130 16.08 -5.77 -4.28
CA TYR A 130 16.51 -5.60 -5.66
C TYR A 130 17.79 -6.38 -5.98
N TYR A 131 18.89 -6.12 -5.27
CA TYR A 131 20.15 -6.78 -5.54
C TYR A 131 20.19 -8.25 -5.14
N ASP A 132 19.41 -8.66 -4.14
CA ASP A 132 19.26 -10.07 -3.80
C ASP A 132 18.38 -10.83 -4.78
N ARG A 133 17.71 -10.12 -5.71
CA ARG A 133 16.81 -10.73 -6.71
C ARG A 133 15.69 -11.54 -6.09
N ARG A 134 15.14 -11.07 -4.97
CA ARG A 134 14.14 -11.78 -4.18
C ARG A 134 13.05 -10.85 -3.70
N ILE A 135 11.88 -11.41 -3.45
CA ILE A 135 10.84 -10.75 -2.66
C ILE A 135 10.86 -11.45 -1.31
N ARG A 136 11.19 -10.72 -0.25
CA ARG A 136 11.24 -11.25 1.11
C ARG A 136 9.85 -11.29 1.71
N LYS A 137 9.60 -12.31 2.54
CA LYS A 137 8.38 -12.45 3.33
C LYS A 137 8.73 -12.30 4.80
N ILE A 138 8.08 -11.36 5.47
CA ILE A 138 8.31 -11.03 6.89
C ILE A 138 6.95 -11.09 7.59
N ARG A 139 6.88 -11.69 8.77
CA ARG A 139 5.63 -11.75 9.54
C ARG A 139 5.31 -10.39 10.16
N VAL A 140 4.06 -9.96 10.07
CA VAL A 140 3.59 -8.68 10.62
C VAL A 140 3.69 -8.64 12.14
N SER A 141 3.33 -9.75 12.82
CA SER A 141 3.21 -9.77 14.28
C SER A 141 4.54 -9.58 15.01
N ASP A 142 5.61 -10.18 14.53
CA ASP A 142 6.89 -10.26 15.26
C ASP A 142 8.13 -9.93 14.42
N GLY A 143 7.98 -9.72 13.11
CA GLY A 143 9.10 -9.50 12.20
C GLY A 143 9.88 -10.76 11.83
N ALA A 144 9.37 -11.95 12.13
CA ALA A 144 10.04 -13.20 11.80
C ALA A 144 10.17 -13.37 10.27
N CYS A 145 11.32 -13.87 9.84
CA CYS A 145 11.60 -14.18 8.44
C CYS A 145 10.83 -15.43 7.99
N LEU A 146 9.94 -15.30 7.01
CA LEU A 146 9.17 -16.39 6.43
C LEU A 146 9.77 -16.90 5.10
N GLY A 147 11.02 -16.51 4.80
CA GLY A 147 11.69 -16.89 3.57
C GLY A 147 11.52 -15.88 2.44
N SER A 148 11.64 -16.34 1.20
CA SER A 148 11.63 -15.46 0.04
C SER A 148 11.05 -16.14 -1.22
N ILE A 149 10.62 -15.30 -2.16
CA ILE A 149 10.19 -15.68 -3.50
C ILE A 149 11.29 -15.25 -4.47
N VAL A 150 11.66 -16.12 -5.40
CA VAL A 150 12.52 -15.80 -6.54
C VAL A 150 11.62 -15.46 -7.73
N PRO A 151 11.64 -14.24 -8.27
CA PRO A 151 10.78 -13.86 -9.39
C PRO A 151 11.17 -14.58 -10.68
N GLY A 152 10.66 -15.76 -10.87
CA GLY A 152 10.57 -16.53 -12.12
C GLY A 152 11.87 -16.92 -12.84
N GLN A 153 12.92 -16.13 -12.79
CA GLN A 153 14.18 -16.36 -13.53
C GLN A 153 15.40 -15.91 -12.74
N THR A 154 16.52 -16.58 -12.99
CA THR A 154 17.84 -16.13 -12.56
C THR A 154 18.07 -14.70 -13.10
N TYR A 155 18.54 -13.78 -12.23
CA TYR A 155 18.76 -12.37 -12.56
C TYR A 155 17.52 -11.50 -12.79
N ALA A 156 16.34 -11.88 -12.31
CA ALA A 156 15.22 -10.99 -12.24
C ALA A 156 15.33 -10.08 -11.00
N TYR A 157 15.46 -8.78 -11.21
CA TYR A 157 15.60 -7.77 -10.16
C TYR A 157 14.23 -7.14 -9.86
N PRO A 158 13.54 -7.53 -8.76
CA PRO A 158 12.23 -6.98 -8.42
C PRO A 158 12.36 -5.53 -7.96
N ARG A 159 11.51 -4.65 -8.47
CA ARG A 159 11.51 -3.23 -8.15
C ARG A 159 10.24 -2.85 -7.40
N SER A 160 9.21 -2.36 -8.09
CA SER A 160 7.93 -2.12 -7.44
C SER A 160 7.12 -3.41 -7.34
N ILE A 161 6.32 -3.51 -6.29
CA ILE A 161 5.42 -4.65 -6.08
C ILE A 161 4.02 -4.16 -5.74
N ASP A 162 3.03 -4.95 -6.09
CA ASP A 162 1.64 -4.77 -5.67
C ASP A 162 0.95 -6.11 -5.46
N ILE A 163 -0.11 -6.10 -4.66
CA ILE A 163 -0.98 -7.27 -4.46
C ILE A 163 -2.38 -6.88 -4.89
N HIS A 164 -2.91 -7.59 -5.85
CA HIS A 164 -4.23 -7.33 -6.42
C HIS A 164 -4.88 -8.62 -6.93
N ASN A 165 -6.20 -8.79 -6.68
CA ASN A 165 -6.98 -9.96 -7.09
C ASN A 165 -6.29 -11.31 -6.74
N GLY A 166 -5.77 -11.43 -5.51
CA GLY A 166 -5.11 -12.64 -5.03
C GLY A 166 -3.74 -12.95 -5.66
N HIS A 167 -3.17 -11.99 -6.38
CA HIS A 167 -1.86 -12.12 -7.01
C HIS A 167 -0.88 -11.06 -6.52
N LEU A 168 0.35 -11.48 -6.25
CA LEU A 168 1.49 -10.59 -6.08
C LEU A 168 2.09 -10.30 -7.46
N TYR A 169 2.22 -9.03 -7.78
CA TYR A 169 2.89 -8.53 -8.98
C TYR A 169 4.21 -7.88 -8.61
N ALA A 170 5.23 -8.07 -9.44
CA ALA A 170 6.49 -7.35 -9.31
C ALA A 170 7.03 -6.94 -10.68
N SER A 171 7.34 -5.64 -10.84
CA SER A 171 8.12 -5.22 -12.00
C SER A 171 9.55 -5.69 -11.85
N THR A 172 10.11 -6.27 -12.90
CA THR A 172 11.51 -6.73 -12.91
C THR A 172 12.23 -6.24 -14.17
N ASN A 173 13.53 -6.43 -14.22
CA ASN A 173 14.30 -6.19 -15.45
C ASN A 173 13.98 -7.20 -16.57
N ARG A 174 13.21 -8.22 -16.31
CA ARG A 174 12.81 -9.27 -17.27
C ARG A 174 11.34 -9.16 -17.71
N GLY A 175 10.58 -8.24 -17.11
CA GLY A 175 9.16 -8.06 -17.34
C GLY A 175 8.37 -8.06 -16.04
N LEU A 176 7.08 -8.28 -16.14
CA LEU A 176 6.19 -8.37 -14.98
C LEU A 176 6.14 -9.81 -14.47
N PHE A 177 6.60 -10.00 -13.25
CA PHE A 177 6.42 -11.24 -12.49
C PHE A 177 5.04 -11.24 -11.83
N THR A 178 4.36 -12.39 -11.84
CA THR A 178 3.14 -12.62 -11.06
C THR A 178 3.24 -13.92 -10.27
N LEU A 179 2.67 -13.92 -9.08
CA LEU A 179 2.51 -15.08 -8.19
C LEU A 179 1.07 -15.14 -7.72
N ASN A 180 0.38 -16.23 -7.98
CA ASN A 180 -0.90 -16.51 -7.34
C ASN A 180 -0.65 -16.88 -5.88
N ILE A 181 -1.16 -16.08 -4.93
CA ILE A 181 -0.85 -16.24 -3.51
C ILE A 181 -1.49 -17.51 -2.93
N SER A 182 -2.63 -17.94 -3.47
CA SER A 182 -3.39 -19.07 -2.93
C SER A 182 -2.76 -20.42 -3.25
N ASN A 183 -2.19 -20.57 -4.45
CA ASN A 183 -1.66 -21.87 -4.92
C ASN A 183 -0.16 -21.87 -5.23
N GLY A 184 0.51 -20.71 -5.10
CA GLY A 184 1.95 -20.57 -5.33
C GLY A 184 2.38 -20.59 -6.81
N ALA A 185 1.45 -20.67 -7.76
CA ALA A 185 1.78 -20.65 -9.19
C ALA A 185 2.38 -19.30 -9.57
N SER A 186 3.52 -19.30 -10.24
CA SER A 186 4.24 -18.08 -10.56
C SER A 186 4.85 -18.12 -11.96
N LYS A 187 4.95 -16.93 -12.59
CA LYS A 187 5.62 -16.78 -13.89
C LYS A 187 5.95 -15.31 -14.20
N ILE A 188 6.76 -15.10 -15.24
CA ILE A 188 6.83 -13.81 -15.93
C ILE A 188 5.68 -13.79 -16.95
N CYS A 189 4.88 -12.74 -16.92
CA CYS A 189 3.77 -12.58 -17.85
C CYS A 189 4.28 -12.44 -19.30
N PRO A 190 3.69 -13.13 -20.27
CA PRO A 190 4.07 -13.04 -21.67
C PRO A 190 3.97 -11.61 -22.20
N GLY A 191 4.87 -11.22 -23.07
CA GLY A 191 4.86 -9.90 -23.71
C GLY A 191 5.19 -8.71 -22.82
N THR A 192 5.53 -8.94 -21.55
CA THR A 192 5.79 -7.86 -20.57
C THR A 192 7.26 -7.48 -20.44
N ASN A 193 8.12 -7.96 -21.30
CA ASN A 193 9.56 -7.61 -21.33
C ASN A 193 9.86 -6.22 -21.91
N ARG A 194 8.85 -5.40 -22.13
CA ARG A 194 8.93 -4.02 -22.64
C ARG A 194 8.91 -3.01 -21.49
N ASN A 195 9.20 -1.77 -21.79
CA ASN A 195 9.31 -0.68 -20.82
C ASN A 195 8.02 -0.43 -20.02
N GLU A 196 6.87 -0.87 -20.52
CA GLU A 196 5.59 -0.75 -19.84
C GLU A 196 5.57 -1.42 -18.46
N TRP A 197 6.25 -2.56 -18.36
CA TRP A 197 6.26 -3.38 -17.15
C TRP A 197 7.66 -3.61 -16.60
N ARG A 198 8.65 -3.46 -17.47
CA ARG A 198 10.05 -3.63 -17.13
C ARG A 198 10.57 -2.38 -16.44
N TYR A 199 11.23 -2.55 -15.28
CA TYR A 199 11.79 -1.45 -14.50
C TYR A 199 10.77 -0.38 -14.04
N SER A 200 9.47 -0.67 -14.04
CA SER A 200 8.47 0.29 -13.59
C SER A 200 8.80 0.80 -12.18
N TYR A 201 8.70 2.10 -11.99
CA TYR A 201 8.94 2.73 -10.70
C TYR A 201 7.83 2.43 -9.72
N THR A 202 6.60 2.28 -10.22
CA THR A 202 5.44 1.93 -9.42
C THR A 202 4.46 1.10 -10.25
N ILE A 203 3.81 0.14 -9.61
CA ILE A 203 2.68 -0.61 -10.15
C ILE A 203 1.54 -0.58 -9.14
N THR A 204 0.30 -0.60 -9.62
CA THR A 204 -0.89 -0.72 -8.77
C THR A 204 -2.04 -1.38 -9.52
N GLY A 205 -2.78 -2.27 -8.84
CA GLY A 205 -4.01 -2.86 -9.36
C GLY A 205 -5.24 -2.04 -9.00
N SER A 206 -6.22 -2.01 -9.89
CA SER A 206 -7.54 -1.44 -9.63
C SER A 206 -8.59 -2.11 -10.53
N GLY A 207 -9.65 -2.66 -9.93
CA GLY A 207 -10.68 -3.40 -10.66
C GLY A 207 -10.11 -4.53 -11.50
N SER A 208 -10.38 -4.54 -12.78
CA SER A 208 -9.85 -5.52 -13.75
C SER A 208 -8.54 -5.09 -14.41
N TYR A 209 -7.85 -4.09 -13.86
CA TYR A 209 -6.69 -3.51 -14.48
C TYR A 209 -5.46 -3.55 -13.58
N LEU A 210 -4.29 -3.60 -14.22
CA LEU A 210 -3.02 -3.30 -13.60
C LEU A 210 -2.43 -2.07 -14.28
N TYR A 211 -1.93 -1.16 -13.47
CA TYR A 211 -1.29 0.07 -13.93
C TYR A 211 0.19 0.03 -13.60
N SER A 212 0.99 0.61 -14.46
CA SER A 212 2.42 0.81 -14.23
C SER A 212 2.84 2.19 -14.70
N HIS A 213 3.92 2.68 -14.13
CA HIS A 213 4.53 3.95 -14.53
C HIS A 213 6.01 3.78 -14.81
N TYR A 214 6.44 4.28 -15.96
CA TYR A 214 7.86 4.37 -16.36
C TYR A 214 8.12 5.67 -17.14
N SER A 215 9.10 6.44 -16.69
CA SER A 215 9.47 7.74 -17.30
C SER A 215 8.31 8.74 -17.24
N TYR A 216 7.76 9.14 -18.39
CA TYR A 216 6.65 10.09 -18.56
C TYR A 216 5.35 9.39 -18.99
N ARG A 217 5.28 8.08 -18.86
CA ARG A 217 4.16 7.29 -19.35
C ARG A 217 3.55 6.45 -18.25
N MET A 218 2.24 6.45 -18.22
CA MET A 218 1.46 5.47 -17.50
C MET A 218 0.94 4.43 -18.50
N TYR A 219 0.91 3.19 -18.06
CA TYR A 219 0.40 2.07 -18.83
C TYR A 219 -0.73 1.40 -18.06
N ARG A 220 -1.77 1.00 -18.77
CA ARG A 220 -2.88 0.22 -18.24
C ARG A 220 -3.00 -1.07 -19.03
N GLY A 221 -2.94 -2.20 -18.36
CA GLY A 221 -3.22 -3.51 -18.94
C GLY A 221 -4.46 -4.14 -18.34
N THR A 222 -5.32 -4.71 -19.15
CA THR A 222 -6.46 -5.51 -18.68
C THR A 222 -5.93 -6.84 -18.15
N LEU A 223 -6.30 -7.19 -16.93
CA LEU A 223 -5.91 -8.47 -16.32
C LEU A 223 -6.76 -9.60 -16.91
N THR A 224 -6.10 -10.55 -17.52
CA THR A 224 -6.73 -11.75 -18.09
C THR A 224 -6.05 -13.01 -17.56
N SER A 225 -6.80 -14.09 -17.49
CA SER A 225 -6.27 -15.38 -17.04
C SER A 225 -5.19 -15.88 -17.99
N SER A 226 -4.10 -16.35 -17.40
CA SER A 226 -2.99 -16.99 -18.09
C SER A 226 -2.55 -18.20 -17.24
N GLY A 227 -3.20 -19.31 -17.44
CA GLY A 227 -3.13 -20.45 -16.51
C GLY A 227 -3.69 -20.06 -15.15
N SER A 228 -2.97 -20.40 -14.08
CA SER A 228 -3.34 -20.03 -12.69
C SER A 228 -3.00 -18.59 -12.32
N ASN A 229 -2.55 -17.76 -13.25
CA ASN A 229 -2.15 -16.38 -13.00
C ASN A 229 -2.99 -15.39 -13.81
N LEU A 230 -3.09 -14.16 -13.31
CA LEU A 230 -3.62 -13.02 -14.04
C LEU A 230 -2.45 -12.22 -14.64
N CYS A 231 -2.51 -11.95 -15.94
CA CYS A 231 -1.49 -11.18 -16.64
C CYS A 231 -2.12 -10.02 -17.41
N PRO A 232 -1.44 -8.86 -17.50
CA PRO A 232 -1.95 -7.74 -18.27
C PRO A 232 -1.87 -8.00 -19.78
N THR A 233 -2.98 -7.73 -20.45
CA THR A 233 -3.12 -7.75 -21.90
C THR A 233 -3.69 -6.41 -22.39
N SER A 234 -3.80 -6.21 -23.70
CA SER A 234 -4.44 -5.01 -24.28
C SER A 234 -3.90 -3.71 -23.67
N VAL A 235 -2.57 -3.59 -23.63
CA VAL A 235 -1.92 -2.47 -22.94
C VAL A 235 -2.18 -1.16 -23.68
N LYS A 236 -2.77 -0.20 -22.97
CA LYS A 236 -2.90 1.19 -23.39
C LYS A 236 -1.86 2.03 -22.67
N ASN A 237 -1.37 3.09 -23.31
CA ASN A 237 -0.46 4.02 -22.67
C ASN A 237 -1.03 5.43 -22.70
N PHE A 238 -0.63 6.21 -21.72
CA PHE A 238 -0.93 7.61 -21.56
C PHE A 238 0.38 8.35 -21.31
N TYR A 239 0.63 9.40 -22.11
CA TYR A 239 1.82 10.24 -21.98
C TYR A 239 1.43 11.61 -21.45
N ASP A 240 2.15 12.04 -20.41
CA ASP A 240 2.06 13.40 -19.92
C ASP A 240 3.42 13.82 -19.35
N SER A 241 3.94 14.94 -19.83
CA SER A 241 5.23 15.47 -19.37
C SER A 241 5.26 15.86 -17.89
N SER A 242 4.09 16.03 -17.27
CA SER A 242 3.98 16.28 -15.82
C SER A 242 4.24 15.04 -14.97
N MET A 243 4.13 13.83 -15.56
CA MET A 243 4.35 12.55 -14.85
C MET A 243 5.83 12.15 -14.76
N SER A 244 6.75 13.11 -14.70
CA SER A 244 8.17 12.79 -14.60
C SER A 244 8.56 12.21 -13.24
N TYR A 245 9.39 11.16 -13.26
CA TYR A 245 9.95 10.54 -12.05
C TYR A 245 8.91 10.21 -10.96
N GLY A 246 7.82 9.51 -11.32
CA GLY A 246 6.83 9.04 -10.35
C GLY A 246 7.32 7.87 -9.53
N TYR A 247 7.27 7.99 -8.22
CA TYR A 247 7.68 6.92 -7.29
C TYR A 247 6.52 6.32 -6.50
N GLY A 248 5.33 6.89 -6.59
CA GLY A 248 4.15 6.39 -5.92
C GLY A 248 2.91 6.45 -6.79
N MET A 249 2.16 5.37 -6.81
CA MET A 249 0.83 5.31 -7.42
C MET A 249 -0.06 4.44 -6.54
N THR A 250 -1.28 4.87 -6.33
CA THR A 250 -2.28 4.10 -5.58
C THR A 250 -3.64 4.23 -6.24
N ALA A 251 -4.42 3.15 -6.21
CA ALA A 251 -5.79 3.17 -6.65
C ALA A 251 -6.69 3.83 -5.59
N HIS A 252 -7.78 4.45 -6.04
CA HIS A 252 -8.84 4.88 -5.13
C HIS A 252 -9.48 3.64 -4.48
N PRO A 253 -9.74 3.63 -3.17
CA PRO A 253 -10.18 2.43 -2.47
C PRO A 253 -11.53 1.88 -2.95
N THR A 254 -12.42 2.73 -3.43
CA THR A 254 -13.79 2.37 -3.83
C THR A 254 -14.13 2.70 -5.29
N ASN A 255 -13.32 3.51 -5.98
CA ASN A 255 -13.54 3.86 -7.37
C ASN A 255 -12.43 3.28 -8.26
N PRO A 256 -12.64 2.17 -8.97
CA PRO A 256 -11.60 1.53 -9.77
C PRO A 256 -11.12 2.37 -10.96
N ASN A 257 -11.82 3.44 -11.30
CA ASN A 257 -11.45 4.35 -12.37
C ASN A 257 -10.63 5.56 -11.89
N GLU A 258 -10.25 5.60 -10.62
CA GLU A 258 -9.46 6.69 -10.07
C GLU A 258 -8.13 6.20 -9.51
N LEU A 259 -7.08 6.92 -9.83
CA LEU A 259 -5.73 6.68 -9.34
C LEU A 259 -5.15 7.98 -8.80
N TYR A 260 -4.28 7.86 -7.81
CA TYR A 260 -3.45 8.96 -7.34
C TYR A 260 -2.00 8.65 -7.69
N PHE A 261 -1.32 9.64 -8.23
CA PHE A 261 0.04 9.52 -8.72
C PHE A 261 0.92 10.63 -8.17
N MET A 262 2.06 10.29 -7.59
CA MET A 262 3.04 11.24 -7.09
C MET A 262 4.16 11.45 -8.10
N SER A 263 4.30 12.68 -8.59
CA SER A 263 5.41 13.09 -9.45
C SER A 263 6.48 13.82 -8.64
N ARG A 264 7.65 13.21 -8.51
CA ARG A 264 8.82 13.85 -7.89
C ARG A 264 9.32 15.02 -8.73
N GLY A 265 9.35 14.87 -10.05
CA GLY A 265 9.86 15.90 -10.95
C GLY A 265 9.02 17.18 -10.99
N ARG A 266 7.78 17.13 -10.52
CA ARG A 266 6.87 18.29 -10.42
C ARG A 266 6.47 18.64 -8.99
N ASN A 267 6.93 17.88 -8.00
CA ASN A 267 6.53 18.03 -6.59
C ASN A 267 5.01 18.11 -6.42
N ALA A 268 4.27 17.25 -7.13
CA ALA A 268 2.82 17.30 -7.22
C ALA A 268 2.20 15.91 -7.12
N ILE A 269 0.95 15.90 -6.66
CA ILE A 269 0.08 14.73 -6.66
C ILE A 269 -1.00 14.98 -7.71
N TYR A 270 -1.21 14.00 -8.55
CA TYR A 270 -2.24 14.00 -9.60
C TYR A 270 -3.33 13.00 -9.27
N LYS A 271 -4.58 13.45 -9.37
CA LYS A 271 -5.72 12.55 -9.47
C LYS A 271 -5.92 12.25 -10.96
N ILE A 272 -5.97 10.98 -11.31
CA ILE A 272 -6.14 10.52 -12.69
C ILE A 272 -7.46 9.77 -12.76
N THR A 273 -8.36 10.25 -13.60
CA THR A 273 -9.61 9.55 -13.94
C THR A 273 -9.38 8.77 -15.22
N VAL A 274 -9.68 7.48 -15.19
CA VAL A 274 -9.49 6.55 -16.31
C VAL A 274 -10.84 6.24 -16.91
N ASN A 275 -11.07 6.69 -18.12
CA ASN A 275 -12.28 6.43 -18.92
C ASN A 275 -12.13 5.17 -19.78
#